data_a8340240ef37073ad25e57b68fdac496
#
_entry.id   a8340240ef37073ad25e57b68fdac496
#
_cell.length_a   1.000
_cell.length_b   1.000
_cell.length_c   1.000
_cell.angle_alpha   90.00
_cell.angle_beta   90.00
_cell.angle_gamma   90.00
#
_symmetry.space_group_name_H-M   'P 1'
#
loop_
_entity.id
_entity.type
_entity.pdbx_description
1 polymer ?
#
loop_
_entity_poly.entity_id
_entity_poly.type
_entity_poly.pdbx_seq_one_letter_code
_entity_poly.pdbx_strand_id
1 'polypeptide(L)'
;MKPYLSDDCIYYILKYLRDDHSTLFNCLLVNRFWCKETVPFLYANPFEHLIGTKNNTTHKCSIIFTLISCFDKSEILRLKNQLNGYNDNNYINEENKSLFEYPKYLENYNCLTINNIIFEWFKNFFNIQSNHEIVANFIPTFHQSNLRQSINIKRLDISFYSFFFNKNNNIRSFDQNLKKLNSLSLRDINEKYNDFTQEFLESVSNICSNLKRLEISSLPNNISMKFKENLCKIIQNQNKFNALKISRCESFLNNIFLSLEFQKHSLVYIEFVGINFGNIPFKNFITLYNLKYLSFIYCGEISSEQCNLLNFATFKLKELTLLTWSNNIALSMIKYLGKSLQKLYFDGISITITIIEYISTYCLNLNSLKLRIGSGINYVFPYFKNLRINNLILIIHNQYFKNNLLANLFENLAPINVKEISIYLFYFSDTTLKEILENCHHRLEMINLNINIDLEKLQIILNYIEKNNNSLKFLGTKKLERVLKDEETKLLDQIKARGVTLLDFYSVYHGCSPLIYNSF
;
A
#
# COMPACT_ATOMS: atom_id res chain seq x y z
N MET A 1 -18.06 4.39 46.20
CA MET A 1 -18.56 4.05 44.86
C MET A 1 -17.37 3.73 43.99
N LYS A 2 -17.34 2.56 43.34
CA LYS A 2 -16.32 2.31 42.31
C LYS A 2 -16.67 3.22 41.13
N PRO A 3 -15.72 3.96 40.54
CA PRO A 3 -15.95 4.77 39.35
C PRO A 3 -16.38 3.85 38.21
N TYR A 4 -17.61 3.98 37.76
CA TYR A 4 -18.16 3.23 36.64
C TYR A 4 -17.95 4.05 35.37
N LEU A 5 -17.18 3.55 34.42
CA LEU A 5 -17.07 4.15 33.09
C LEU A 5 -18.39 3.89 32.35
N SER A 6 -18.97 4.93 31.75
CA SER A 6 -20.16 4.78 30.91
C SER A 6 -19.83 3.97 29.65
N ASP A 7 -20.83 3.33 29.07
CA ASP A 7 -20.71 2.53 27.86
C ASP A 7 -20.11 3.34 26.70
N ASP A 8 -20.50 4.61 26.58
CA ASP A 8 -19.94 5.54 25.58
C ASP A 8 -18.45 5.77 25.80
N CYS A 9 -18.00 5.94 27.04
CA CYS A 9 -16.58 6.10 27.34
C CYS A 9 -15.77 4.86 26.92
N ILE A 10 -16.31 3.67 27.22
CA ILE A 10 -15.67 2.41 26.83
C ILE A 10 -15.60 2.29 25.31
N TYR A 11 -16.69 2.60 24.59
CA TYR A 11 -16.70 2.61 23.14
C TYR A 11 -15.64 3.55 22.54
N TYR A 12 -15.51 4.78 23.05
CA TYR A 12 -14.49 5.72 22.57
C TYR A 12 -13.07 5.27 22.89
N ILE A 13 -12.83 4.65 24.05
CA ILE A 13 -11.53 4.05 24.39
C ILE A 13 -11.18 2.94 23.37
N LEU A 14 -12.10 2.01 23.14
CA LEU A 14 -11.89 0.91 22.19
C LEU A 14 -11.69 1.41 20.76
N LYS A 15 -12.43 2.45 20.37
CA LYS A 15 -12.26 3.10 19.07
C LYS A 15 -10.89 3.74 18.91
N TYR A 16 -10.35 4.34 19.97
CA TYR A 16 -9.00 4.90 19.99
C TYR A 16 -7.93 3.80 19.88
N LEU A 17 -8.18 2.64 20.48
CA LEU A 17 -7.30 1.47 20.47
C LEU A 17 -7.42 0.62 19.21
N ARG A 18 -8.20 1.04 18.20
CA ARG A 18 -8.55 0.23 17.02
C ARG A 18 -7.35 -0.39 16.31
N ASP A 19 -6.24 0.34 16.27
CA ASP A 19 -5.01 -0.09 15.59
C ASP A 19 -4.02 -0.82 16.54
N ASP A 20 -4.35 -0.90 17.84
CA ASP A 20 -3.57 -1.63 18.85
C ASP A 20 -4.27 -2.96 19.22
N HIS A 21 -4.07 -3.96 18.36
CA HIS A 21 -4.66 -5.28 18.54
C HIS A 21 -4.25 -5.98 19.83
N SER A 22 -3.01 -5.75 20.30
CA SER A 22 -2.52 -6.36 21.56
C SER A 22 -3.33 -5.85 22.75
N THR A 23 -3.53 -4.54 22.84
CA THR A 23 -4.34 -3.95 23.90
C THR A 23 -5.82 -4.31 23.76
N LEU A 24 -6.38 -4.32 22.53
CA LEU A 24 -7.74 -4.79 22.30
C LEU A 24 -7.93 -6.24 22.74
N PHE A 25 -6.96 -7.12 22.46
CA PHE A 25 -7.04 -8.51 22.92
C PHE A 25 -7.10 -8.61 24.45
N ASN A 26 -6.32 -7.81 25.16
CA ASN A 26 -6.38 -7.75 26.63
C ASN A 26 -7.75 -7.21 27.13
N CYS A 27 -8.38 -6.30 26.39
CA CYS A 27 -9.72 -5.80 26.71
C CYS A 27 -10.79 -6.90 26.67
N LEU A 28 -10.64 -7.95 25.85
CA LEU A 28 -11.57 -9.11 25.87
C LEU A 28 -11.63 -9.80 27.23
N LEU A 29 -10.54 -9.76 27.98
CA LEU A 29 -10.38 -10.50 29.25
C LEU A 29 -10.88 -9.72 30.48
N VAL A 30 -11.27 -8.46 30.33
CA VAL A 30 -11.68 -7.61 31.46
C VAL A 30 -13.00 -8.08 32.08
N ASN A 31 -14.05 -8.20 31.28
CA ASN A 31 -15.35 -8.75 31.65
C ASN A 31 -16.23 -8.98 30.40
N ARG A 32 -17.43 -9.54 30.58
CA ARG A 32 -18.35 -9.85 29.46
C ARG A 32 -18.76 -8.65 28.64
N PHE A 33 -18.94 -7.48 29.28
CA PHE A 33 -19.31 -6.25 28.60
C PHE A 33 -18.16 -5.78 27.69
N TRP A 34 -16.95 -5.65 28.25
CA TRP A 34 -15.76 -5.31 27.47
C TRP A 34 -15.50 -6.28 26.33
N CYS A 35 -15.68 -7.57 26.59
CA CYS A 35 -15.56 -8.59 25.54
C CYS A 35 -16.53 -8.32 24.38
N LYS A 36 -17.81 -8.09 24.67
CA LYS A 36 -18.84 -7.82 23.67
C LYS A 36 -18.55 -6.56 22.85
N GLU A 37 -18.11 -5.48 23.51
CA GLU A 37 -17.80 -4.22 22.84
C GLU A 37 -16.47 -4.25 22.07
N THR A 38 -15.51 -5.10 22.48
CA THR A 38 -14.18 -5.21 21.83
C THR A 38 -14.20 -6.08 20.58
N VAL A 39 -14.99 -7.17 20.55
CA VAL A 39 -15.06 -8.10 19.41
C VAL A 39 -15.29 -7.42 18.08
N PRO A 40 -16.21 -6.43 17.93
CA PRO A 40 -16.40 -5.69 16.67
C PRO A 40 -15.13 -5.02 16.15
N PHE A 41 -14.29 -4.46 17.02
CA PHE A 41 -13.04 -3.80 16.62
C PHE A 41 -11.97 -4.80 16.19
N LEU A 42 -11.82 -5.91 16.90
CA LEU A 42 -10.87 -6.96 16.56
C LEU A 42 -11.20 -7.65 15.24
N TYR A 43 -12.50 -7.89 15.00
CA TYR A 43 -12.96 -8.58 13.79
C TYR A 43 -13.33 -7.63 12.64
N ALA A 44 -13.17 -6.32 12.79
CA ALA A 44 -13.30 -5.38 11.69
C ALA A 44 -12.27 -5.66 10.58
N ASN A 45 -11.06 -6.04 10.97
CA ASN A 45 -9.92 -6.25 10.07
C ASN A 45 -8.98 -7.38 10.55
N PRO A 46 -9.48 -8.60 10.76
CA PRO A 46 -8.76 -9.63 11.48
C PRO A 46 -7.55 -10.17 10.71
N PHE A 47 -7.46 -9.95 9.39
CA PHE A 47 -6.42 -10.50 8.54
C PHE A 47 -5.22 -9.56 8.32
N GLU A 48 -5.38 -8.24 8.51
CA GLU A 48 -4.35 -7.23 8.18
C GLU A 48 -3.11 -7.36 9.07
N HIS A 49 -3.29 -7.61 10.37
CA HIS A 49 -2.21 -7.72 11.34
C HIS A 49 -1.41 -9.03 11.26
N LEU A 50 -1.89 -9.96 10.45
CA LEU A 50 -1.22 -11.24 10.23
C LEU A 50 -0.18 -11.19 9.12
N ILE A 51 -0.16 -10.09 8.35
CA ILE A 51 0.80 -9.89 7.25
C ILE A 51 2.17 -9.55 7.86
N GLY A 52 3.21 -10.33 7.53
CA GLY A 52 4.58 -10.05 7.95
C GLY A 52 5.05 -10.67 9.28
N THR A 53 4.18 -11.28 10.07
CA THR A 53 4.59 -12.00 11.29
C THR A 53 5.04 -13.42 10.95
N LYS A 54 6.37 -13.65 10.92
CA LYS A 54 6.95 -14.97 10.55
C LYS A 54 6.64 -16.10 11.54
N ASN A 55 6.27 -15.81 12.79
CA ASN A 55 6.29 -16.80 13.88
C ASN A 55 4.93 -17.23 14.41
N ASN A 56 3.78 -16.86 13.79
CA ASN A 56 2.45 -17.14 14.35
C ASN A 56 1.50 -17.81 13.36
N THR A 57 1.95 -18.87 12.68
CA THR A 57 1.12 -19.63 11.72
C THR A 57 -0.13 -20.22 12.35
N THR A 58 -0.03 -20.73 13.59
CA THR A 58 -1.18 -21.29 14.33
C THR A 58 -2.25 -20.25 14.64
N HIS A 59 -1.87 -19.02 15.03
CA HIS A 59 -2.83 -17.93 15.27
C HIS A 59 -3.51 -17.44 13.99
N LYS A 60 -2.78 -17.39 12.87
CA LYS A 60 -3.37 -17.04 11.57
C LYS A 60 -4.46 -18.03 11.18
N CYS A 61 -4.17 -19.31 11.35
CA CYS A 61 -5.09 -20.38 11.00
C CYS A 61 -6.32 -20.45 11.93
N SER A 62 -6.21 -20.02 13.19
CA SER A 62 -7.34 -20.03 14.14
C SER A 62 -8.50 -19.12 13.69
N ILE A 63 -8.22 -18.04 12.95
CA ILE A 63 -9.25 -17.16 12.40
C ILE A 63 -10.12 -17.90 11.38
N ILE A 64 -9.53 -18.78 10.55
CA ILE A 64 -10.28 -19.59 9.59
C ILE A 64 -11.29 -20.47 10.31
N PHE A 65 -10.87 -21.16 11.39
CA PHE A 65 -11.79 -21.97 12.21
C PHE A 65 -12.90 -21.13 12.85
N THR A 66 -12.54 -19.94 13.39
CA THR A 66 -13.51 -19.03 14.01
C THR A 66 -14.58 -18.58 13.02
N LEU A 67 -14.20 -18.26 11.78
CA LEU A 67 -15.17 -17.87 10.75
C LEU A 67 -16.02 -19.05 10.28
N ILE A 68 -15.43 -20.23 10.09
CA ILE A 68 -16.16 -21.45 9.72
C ILE A 68 -17.20 -21.82 10.81
N SER A 69 -16.88 -21.62 12.10
CA SER A 69 -17.84 -21.91 13.19
C SER A 69 -19.10 -21.03 13.16
N CYS A 70 -19.10 -19.96 12.36
CA CYS A 70 -20.26 -19.10 12.13
C CYS A 70 -21.13 -19.55 10.95
N PHE A 71 -20.65 -20.49 10.14
CA PHE A 71 -21.38 -20.95 8.95
C PHE A 71 -22.60 -21.77 9.34
N ASP A 72 -23.59 -21.80 8.46
CA ASP A 72 -24.74 -22.67 8.68
C ASP A 72 -24.40 -24.17 8.47
N LYS A 73 -25.27 -25.04 8.97
CA LYS A 73 -25.01 -26.48 8.91
C LYS A 73 -24.81 -26.98 7.47
N SER A 74 -25.53 -26.42 6.50
CA SER A 74 -25.43 -26.81 5.10
C SER A 74 -24.09 -26.43 4.48
N GLU A 75 -23.56 -25.26 4.85
CA GLU A 75 -22.24 -24.77 4.44
C GLU A 75 -21.12 -25.58 5.07
N ILE A 76 -21.23 -25.87 6.38
CA ILE A 76 -20.26 -26.73 7.10
C ILE A 76 -20.24 -28.12 6.46
N LEU A 77 -21.40 -28.71 6.18
CA LEU A 77 -21.49 -30.02 5.53
C LEU A 77 -20.85 -29.99 4.13
N ARG A 78 -21.08 -28.93 3.36
CA ARG A 78 -20.46 -28.75 2.05
C ARG A 78 -18.92 -28.68 2.14
N LEU A 79 -18.38 -27.93 3.12
CA LEU A 79 -16.94 -27.87 3.35
C LEU A 79 -16.37 -29.23 3.79
N LYS A 80 -17.07 -29.95 4.68
CA LYS A 80 -16.67 -31.30 5.09
C LYS A 80 -16.62 -32.27 3.91
N ASN A 81 -17.64 -32.24 3.04
CA ASN A 81 -17.68 -33.09 1.86
C ASN A 81 -16.53 -32.81 0.89
N GLN A 82 -16.07 -31.55 0.81
CA GLN A 82 -14.90 -31.18 0.02
C GLN A 82 -13.59 -31.69 0.64
N LEU A 83 -13.56 -31.91 1.96
CA LEU A 83 -12.40 -32.41 2.71
C LEU A 83 -12.43 -33.94 2.91
N ASN A 84 -13.47 -34.64 2.46
CA ASN A 84 -13.61 -36.09 2.62
C ASN A 84 -12.43 -36.82 1.96
N GLY A 85 -11.77 -37.65 2.75
CA GLY A 85 -10.59 -38.44 2.32
C GLY A 85 -9.27 -37.98 2.95
N TYR A 86 -9.26 -36.85 3.66
CA TYR A 86 -8.10 -36.40 4.43
C TYR A 86 -8.36 -36.62 5.92
N ASN A 87 -7.48 -37.34 6.57
CA ASN A 87 -7.60 -37.76 7.98
C ASN A 87 -7.80 -36.53 8.88
N ASP A 88 -8.82 -36.61 9.74
CA ASP A 88 -9.26 -35.67 10.78
C ASP A 88 -10.36 -34.68 10.39
N ASN A 89 -11.54 -35.20 10.04
CA ASN A 89 -12.81 -34.45 10.03
C ASN A 89 -13.17 -33.77 11.38
N ASN A 90 -12.34 -33.92 12.41
CA ASN A 90 -12.54 -33.35 13.75
C ASN A 90 -12.27 -31.84 13.84
N TYR A 91 -11.56 -31.27 12.87
CA TYR A 91 -11.26 -29.82 12.89
C TYR A 91 -12.46 -28.93 12.58
N ILE A 92 -13.46 -29.44 11.83
CA ILE A 92 -14.68 -28.70 11.52
C ILE A 92 -15.85 -29.42 12.21
N ASN A 93 -16.23 -28.96 13.39
CA ASN A 93 -17.32 -29.54 14.15
C ASN A 93 -18.62 -28.73 14.00
N GLU A 94 -19.74 -29.42 13.67
CA GLU A 94 -21.06 -28.80 13.51
C GLU A 94 -21.69 -28.36 14.82
N GLU A 95 -21.24 -28.94 15.94
CA GLU A 95 -21.78 -28.66 17.28
C GLU A 95 -21.17 -27.40 17.92
N ASN A 96 -20.02 -26.96 17.45
CA ASN A 96 -19.33 -25.77 17.96
C ASN A 96 -19.97 -24.48 17.42
N LYS A 97 -21.04 -24.02 18.06
CA LYS A 97 -21.60 -22.69 17.78
C LYS A 97 -20.64 -21.62 18.28
N SER A 98 -20.30 -20.67 17.42
CA SER A 98 -19.52 -19.49 17.79
C SER A 98 -20.26 -18.63 18.81
N LEU A 99 -19.52 -18.01 19.74
CA LEU A 99 -20.08 -17.10 20.74
C LEU A 99 -20.63 -15.80 20.12
N PHE A 100 -20.03 -15.39 19.00
CA PHE A 100 -20.39 -14.19 18.25
C PHE A 100 -20.51 -14.52 16.75
N GLU A 101 -21.31 -13.73 16.04
CA GLU A 101 -21.43 -13.79 14.58
C GLU A 101 -20.31 -12.98 13.92
N TYR A 102 -19.07 -13.47 14.03
CA TYR A 102 -17.85 -12.77 13.63
C TYR A 102 -17.85 -12.17 12.21
N PRO A 103 -18.41 -12.84 11.17
CA PRO A 103 -18.49 -12.25 9.83
C PRO A 103 -19.27 -10.92 9.77
N LYS A 104 -20.21 -10.66 10.67
CA LYS A 104 -20.97 -9.40 10.72
C LYS A 104 -20.11 -8.18 11.02
N TYR A 105 -18.96 -8.36 11.66
CA TYR A 105 -18.06 -7.29 12.07
C TYR A 105 -17.02 -6.95 11.02
N LEU A 106 -16.86 -7.79 9.98
CA LEU A 106 -15.88 -7.56 8.92
C LEU A 106 -16.15 -6.23 8.20
N GLU A 107 -15.17 -5.34 8.23
CA GLU A 107 -15.17 -4.07 7.50
C GLU A 107 -14.24 -4.11 6.28
N ASN A 108 -13.11 -4.81 6.37
CA ASN A 108 -12.14 -4.98 5.31
C ASN A 108 -12.09 -6.45 4.89
N TYR A 109 -12.32 -6.71 3.63
CA TYR A 109 -12.31 -8.05 3.06
C TYR A 109 -11.35 -8.11 1.87
N ASN A 110 -10.17 -8.71 2.08
CA ASN A 110 -9.14 -8.87 1.07
C ASN A 110 -8.99 -10.35 0.71
N CYS A 111 -9.53 -10.74 -0.46
CA CYS A 111 -9.52 -12.13 -0.90
C CYS A 111 -8.10 -12.69 -1.05
N LEU A 112 -7.13 -11.91 -1.52
CA LEU A 112 -5.76 -12.38 -1.71
C LEU A 112 -5.10 -12.72 -0.37
N THR A 113 -5.24 -11.85 0.63
CA THR A 113 -4.72 -12.09 1.98
C THR A 113 -5.37 -13.32 2.60
N ILE A 114 -6.69 -13.44 2.48
CA ILE A 114 -7.46 -14.58 3.01
C ILE A 114 -7.02 -15.87 2.32
N ASN A 115 -6.85 -15.88 1.00
CA ASN A 115 -6.36 -17.04 0.26
C ASN A 115 -4.99 -17.51 0.76
N ASN A 116 -4.06 -16.59 0.98
CA ASN A 116 -2.74 -16.93 1.50
C ASN A 116 -2.83 -17.60 2.88
N ILE A 117 -3.74 -17.12 3.75
CA ILE A 117 -3.97 -17.73 5.06
C ILE A 117 -4.64 -19.10 4.93
N ILE A 118 -5.58 -19.26 4.00
CA ILE A 118 -6.21 -20.57 3.71
C ILE A 118 -5.14 -21.55 3.17
N PHE A 119 -4.23 -21.12 2.30
CA PHE A 119 -3.13 -21.95 1.82
C PHE A 119 -2.21 -22.39 2.95
N GLU A 120 -1.84 -21.48 3.86
CA GLU A 120 -1.08 -21.82 5.06
C GLU A 120 -1.85 -22.80 5.97
N TRP A 121 -3.17 -22.61 6.11
CA TRP A 121 -4.03 -23.49 6.89
C TRP A 121 -4.07 -24.90 6.31
N PHE A 122 -4.28 -25.06 4.99
CA PHE A 122 -4.25 -26.36 4.33
C PHE A 122 -2.90 -27.06 4.47
N LYS A 123 -1.80 -26.30 4.29
CA LYS A 123 -0.45 -26.82 4.44
C LYS A 123 -0.19 -27.35 5.85
N ASN A 124 -0.60 -26.62 6.88
CA ASN A 124 -0.27 -26.93 8.27
C ASN A 124 -1.16 -28.01 8.89
N PHE A 125 -2.44 -28.07 8.53
CA PHE A 125 -3.40 -28.98 9.15
C PHE A 125 -3.69 -30.23 8.30
N PHE A 126 -3.55 -30.14 6.98
CA PHE A 126 -3.87 -31.23 6.08
C PHE A 126 -2.67 -31.70 5.25
N ASN A 127 -1.53 -31.06 5.36
CA ASN A 127 -0.33 -31.29 4.53
C ASN A 127 -0.63 -31.20 3.01
N ILE A 128 -1.54 -30.34 2.62
CA ILE A 128 -1.99 -30.13 1.25
C ILE A 128 -1.31 -28.89 0.66
N GLN A 129 -0.82 -29.02 -0.58
CA GLN A 129 -0.23 -27.89 -1.32
C GLN A 129 -1.31 -26.97 -1.91
N SER A 130 -0.97 -25.71 -2.13
CA SER A 130 -1.89 -24.66 -2.61
C SER A 130 -2.53 -24.90 -3.97
N ASN A 131 -1.89 -25.68 -4.83
CA ASN A 131 -2.40 -26.03 -6.18
C ASN A 131 -3.34 -27.25 -6.19
N HIS A 132 -3.67 -27.81 -5.04
CA HIS A 132 -4.55 -28.97 -4.96
C HIS A 132 -6.01 -28.60 -5.26
N GLU A 133 -6.73 -29.45 -5.99
CA GLU A 133 -8.13 -29.24 -6.39
C GLU A 133 -9.07 -28.97 -5.21
N ILE A 134 -8.82 -29.58 -4.07
CA ILE A 134 -9.59 -29.36 -2.84
C ILE A 134 -9.52 -27.91 -2.39
N VAL A 135 -8.33 -27.31 -2.40
CA VAL A 135 -8.13 -25.89 -2.03
C VAL A 135 -8.88 -24.98 -3.00
N ALA A 136 -8.83 -25.30 -4.31
CA ALA A 136 -9.55 -24.56 -5.34
C ALA A 136 -11.07 -24.61 -5.17
N ASN A 137 -11.62 -25.72 -4.64
CA ASN A 137 -13.05 -25.87 -4.35
C ASN A 137 -13.46 -25.24 -3.00
N PHE A 138 -12.58 -25.29 -2.00
CA PHE A 138 -12.83 -24.76 -0.66
C PHE A 138 -12.89 -23.22 -0.65
N ILE A 139 -11.95 -22.55 -1.30
CA ILE A 139 -11.80 -21.09 -1.29
C ILE A 139 -13.09 -20.38 -1.70
N PRO A 140 -13.74 -20.67 -2.82
CA PRO A 140 -14.99 -20.01 -3.21
C PRO A 140 -16.11 -20.22 -2.19
N THR A 141 -16.26 -21.43 -1.64
CA THR A 141 -17.26 -21.72 -0.62
C THR A 141 -17.05 -20.88 0.63
N PHE A 142 -15.80 -20.80 1.10
CA PHE A 142 -15.43 -20.00 2.27
C PHE A 142 -15.72 -18.50 2.05
N HIS A 143 -15.32 -17.93 0.90
CA HIS A 143 -15.59 -16.53 0.60
C HIS A 143 -17.09 -16.22 0.54
N GLN A 144 -17.87 -17.06 -0.13
CA GLN A 144 -19.31 -16.86 -0.25
C GLN A 144 -20.01 -16.87 1.10
N SER A 145 -19.71 -17.87 1.95
CA SER A 145 -20.31 -17.98 3.27
C SER A 145 -20.00 -16.77 4.14
N ASN A 146 -18.75 -16.30 4.13
CA ASN A 146 -18.36 -15.10 4.88
C ASN A 146 -19.06 -13.84 4.37
N LEU A 147 -19.06 -13.61 3.05
CA LEU A 147 -19.64 -12.40 2.47
C LEU A 147 -21.17 -12.36 2.61
N ARG A 148 -21.83 -13.52 2.54
CA ARG A 148 -23.27 -13.62 2.77
C ARG A 148 -23.67 -13.21 4.20
N GLN A 149 -22.84 -13.56 5.20
CA GLN A 149 -23.09 -13.24 6.59
C GLN A 149 -22.60 -11.85 6.99
N SER A 150 -21.71 -11.26 6.21
CA SER A 150 -21.18 -9.91 6.45
C SER A 150 -22.22 -8.85 6.10
N ILE A 151 -22.28 -7.78 6.91
CA ILE A 151 -23.22 -6.67 6.72
C ILE A 151 -22.54 -5.30 6.79
N ASN A 152 -21.23 -5.23 7.05
CA ASN A 152 -20.51 -4.00 7.32
C ASN A 152 -19.27 -3.78 6.46
N ILE A 153 -19.14 -4.49 5.34
CA ILE A 153 -17.96 -4.38 4.49
C ILE A 153 -17.88 -2.98 3.88
N LYS A 154 -16.80 -2.30 4.17
CA LYS A 154 -16.46 -0.96 3.66
C LYS A 154 -15.39 -1.01 2.57
N ARG A 155 -14.47 -1.98 2.67
CA ARG A 155 -13.41 -2.22 1.69
C ARG A 155 -13.47 -3.66 1.22
N LEU A 156 -13.54 -3.83 -0.10
CA LEU A 156 -13.66 -5.13 -0.75
C LEU A 156 -12.58 -5.25 -1.82
N ASP A 157 -11.72 -6.25 -1.69
CA ASP A 157 -10.75 -6.64 -2.70
C ASP A 157 -11.12 -8.04 -3.19
N ILE A 158 -11.51 -8.14 -4.46
CA ILE A 158 -11.95 -9.39 -5.10
C ILE A 158 -10.97 -9.76 -6.22
N SER A 159 -10.46 -11.00 -6.16
CA SER A 159 -9.91 -11.68 -7.32
C SER A 159 -10.99 -12.60 -7.91
N PHE A 160 -11.41 -12.33 -9.14
CA PHE A 160 -12.45 -13.11 -9.79
C PHE A 160 -12.04 -14.56 -10.01
N TYR A 161 -10.74 -14.83 -10.19
CA TYR A 161 -10.23 -16.19 -10.28
C TYR A 161 -10.56 -17.02 -9.01
N SER A 162 -10.39 -16.44 -7.84
CA SER A 162 -10.60 -17.14 -6.57
C SER A 162 -12.05 -17.18 -6.12
N PHE A 163 -12.86 -16.24 -6.57
CA PHE A 163 -14.20 -16.01 -6.02
C PHE A 163 -15.31 -16.80 -6.75
N PHE A 164 -15.18 -16.98 -8.07
CA PHE A 164 -16.28 -17.45 -8.91
C PHE A 164 -16.11 -18.87 -9.46
N PHE A 165 -15.30 -19.71 -8.86
CA PHE A 165 -15.07 -21.09 -9.34
C PHE A 165 -16.33 -21.98 -9.34
N ASN A 166 -17.39 -21.60 -8.61
CA ASN A 166 -18.64 -22.37 -8.48
C ASN A 166 -19.85 -21.67 -9.12
N LYS A 167 -20.52 -22.34 -10.07
CA LYS A 167 -21.66 -21.82 -10.83
C LYS A 167 -22.95 -21.52 -10.02
N ASN A 168 -23.01 -21.88 -8.73
CA ASN A 168 -24.24 -21.78 -7.92
C ASN A 168 -24.25 -20.55 -6.97
N ASN A 169 -23.57 -19.47 -7.33
CA ASN A 169 -23.40 -18.33 -6.46
C ASN A 169 -24.54 -17.33 -6.57
N ASN A 170 -25.23 -17.06 -5.46
CA ASN A 170 -26.23 -16.02 -5.40
C ASN A 170 -25.60 -14.70 -4.91
N ILE A 171 -25.32 -13.78 -5.85
CA ILE A 171 -24.71 -12.47 -5.58
C ILE A 171 -25.67 -11.53 -4.85
N ARG A 172 -26.98 -11.69 -5.02
CA ARG A 172 -28.01 -10.80 -4.43
C ARG A 172 -27.96 -10.76 -2.90
N SER A 173 -27.42 -11.79 -2.26
CA SER A 173 -27.23 -11.79 -0.80
C SER A 173 -26.19 -10.76 -0.33
N PHE A 174 -25.39 -10.21 -1.24
CA PHE A 174 -24.33 -9.24 -0.95
C PHE A 174 -24.74 -7.76 -1.16
N ASP A 175 -25.92 -7.48 -1.70
CA ASP A 175 -26.38 -6.15 -2.07
C ASP A 175 -26.37 -5.15 -0.90
N GLN A 176 -26.61 -5.62 0.33
CA GLN A 176 -26.56 -4.76 1.53
C GLN A 176 -25.17 -4.18 1.80
N ASN A 177 -24.11 -4.95 1.51
CA ASN A 177 -22.75 -4.51 1.65
C ASN A 177 -22.37 -3.48 0.58
N LEU A 178 -22.89 -3.61 -0.64
CA LEU A 178 -22.59 -2.69 -1.73
C LEU A 178 -22.97 -1.24 -1.41
N LYS A 179 -24.02 -1.02 -0.63
CA LYS A 179 -24.44 0.33 -0.18
C LYS A 179 -23.43 1.00 0.76
N LYS A 180 -22.69 0.21 1.53
CA LYS A 180 -21.70 0.70 2.52
C LYS A 180 -20.29 0.78 1.97
N LEU A 181 -20.07 0.24 0.79
CA LEU A 181 -18.76 0.11 0.18
C LEU A 181 -18.17 1.48 -0.15
N ASN A 182 -16.96 1.72 0.32
CA ASN A 182 -16.21 2.94 0.04
C ASN A 182 -14.90 2.69 -0.73
N SER A 183 -14.44 1.43 -0.79
CA SER A 183 -13.28 1.02 -1.56
C SER A 183 -13.52 -0.33 -2.22
N LEU A 184 -13.27 -0.41 -3.52
CA LEU A 184 -13.41 -1.63 -4.31
C LEU A 184 -12.14 -1.88 -5.12
N SER A 185 -11.60 -3.10 -5.03
CA SER A 185 -10.51 -3.59 -5.87
C SER A 185 -10.97 -4.81 -6.65
N LEU A 186 -10.83 -4.76 -7.97
CA LEU A 186 -11.23 -5.78 -8.92
C LEU A 186 -9.98 -6.33 -9.60
N ARG A 187 -9.67 -7.61 -9.38
CA ARG A 187 -8.45 -8.26 -9.89
C ARG A 187 -8.77 -9.53 -10.67
N ASP A 188 -7.87 -9.89 -11.59
CA ASP A 188 -7.88 -11.17 -12.31
C ASP A 188 -9.22 -11.46 -12.99
N ILE A 189 -9.79 -10.46 -13.62
CA ILE A 189 -11.04 -10.57 -14.36
C ILE A 189 -10.80 -11.47 -15.57
N ASN A 190 -11.57 -12.57 -15.67
CA ASN A 190 -11.44 -13.55 -16.73
C ASN A 190 -12.78 -13.80 -17.42
N GLU A 191 -12.75 -13.94 -18.74
CA GLU A 191 -13.97 -14.21 -19.56
C GLU A 191 -14.67 -15.54 -19.25
N LYS A 192 -13.95 -16.52 -18.70
CA LYS A 192 -14.55 -17.80 -18.31
C LYS A 192 -15.68 -17.68 -17.28
N TYR A 193 -15.75 -16.56 -16.55
CA TYR A 193 -16.74 -16.30 -15.49
C TYR A 193 -17.71 -15.18 -15.86
N ASN A 194 -17.96 -14.99 -17.14
CA ASN A 194 -18.60 -13.81 -17.72
C ASN A 194 -19.95 -13.46 -17.09
N ASP A 195 -20.83 -14.43 -16.87
CA ASP A 195 -22.20 -14.16 -16.38
C ASP A 195 -22.21 -13.64 -14.94
N PHE A 196 -21.46 -14.28 -14.04
CA PHE A 196 -21.38 -13.85 -12.64
C PHE A 196 -20.62 -12.54 -12.47
N THR A 197 -19.55 -12.36 -13.22
CA THR A 197 -18.78 -11.11 -13.21
C THR A 197 -19.66 -9.96 -13.68
N GLN A 198 -20.45 -10.17 -14.72
CA GLN A 198 -21.37 -9.17 -15.23
C GLN A 198 -22.49 -8.86 -14.22
N GLU A 199 -23.12 -9.88 -13.60
CA GLU A 199 -24.15 -9.68 -12.58
C GLU A 199 -23.60 -8.91 -11.36
N PHE A 200 -22.39 -9.24 -10.90
CA PHE A 200 -21.73 -8.51 -9.82
C PHE A 200 -21.48 -7.05 -10.19
N LEU A 201 -20.90 -6.78 -11.35
CA LEU A 201 -20.62 -5.40 -11.80
C LEU A 201 -21.92 -4.62 -12.04
N GLU A 202 -22.96 -5.25 -12.53
CA GLU A 202 -24.28 -4.66 -12.67
C GLU A 202 -24.86 -4.27 -11.31
N SER A 203 -24.81 -5.17 -10.32
CA SER A 203 -25.21 -4.85 -8.94
C SER A 203 -24.38 -3.70 -8.35
N VAL A 204 -23.06 -3.74 -8.51
CA VAL A 204 -22.19 -2.63 -8.04
C VAL A 204 -22.55 -1.32 -8.73
N SER A 205 -22.73 -1.32 -10.06
CA SER A 205 -23.06 -0.09 -10.82
C SER A 205 -24.41 0.51 -10.44
N ASN A 206 -25.37 -0.31 -10.02
CA ASN A 206 -26.71 0.13 -9.68
C ASN A 206 -26.87 0.52 -8.20
N ILE A 207 -26.11 -0.11 -7.30
CA ILE A 207 -26.32 0.02 -5.86
C ILE A 207 -25.23 0.90 -5.20
N CYS A 208 -23.99 0.80 -5.68
CA CYS A 208 -22.85 1.44 -5.04
C CYS A 208 -22.63 2.87 -5.56
N SER A 209 -22.93 3.87 -4.73
CA SER A 209 -22.77 5.30 -5.07
C SER A 209 -21.77 6.05 -4.16
N ASN A 210 -21.13 5.35 -3.24
CA ASN A 210 -20.29 5.95 -2.20
C ASN A 210 -18.81 5.53 -2.26
N LEU A 211 -18.38 4.95 -3.39
CA LEU A 211 -16.97 4.60 -3.58
C LEU A 211 -16.12 5.87 -3.56
N LYS A 212 -15.13 5.84 -2.69
CA LYS A 212 -14.04 6.81 -2.66
C LYS A 212 -12.84 6.33 -3.46
N ARG A 213 -12.68 5.00 -3.57
CA ARG A 213 -11.54 4.35 -4.23
C ARG A 213 -11.99 3.21 -5.12
N LEU A 214 -11.40 3.12 -6.31
CA LEU A 214 -11.54 2.00 -7.22
C LEU A 214 -10.16 1.58 -7.73
N GLU A 215 -9.85 0.30 -7.62
CA GLU A 215 -8.70 -0.34 -8.25
C GLU A 215 -9.18 -1.35 -9.27
N ILE A 216 -8.64 -1.31 -10.49
CA ILE A 216 -8.92 -2.26 -11.56
C ILE A 216 -7.59 -2.82 -12.03
N SER A 217 -7.43 -4.13 -11.97
CA SER A 217 -6.17 -4.79 -12.32
C SER A 217 -6.40 -5.97 -13.25
N SER A 218 -5.52 -6.09 -14.25
CA SER A 218 -5.43 -7.27 -15.13
C SER A 218 -6.74 -7.57 -15.86
N LEU A 219 -7.21 -6.61 -16.67
CA LEU A 219 -8.33 -6.84 -17.60
C LEU A 219 -7.85 -7.54 -18.87
N PRO A 220 -8.54 -8.60 -19.33
CA PRO A 220 -8.26 -9.20 -20.62
C PRO A 220 -8.61 -8.25 -21.77
N ASN A 221 -7.95 -8.44 -22.92
CA ASN A 221 -8.15 -7.57 -24.07
C ASN A 221 -9.55 -7.69 -24.70
N ASN A 222 -10.21 -8.84 -24.55
CA ASN A 222 -11.47 -9.19 -25.23
C ASN A 222 -12.70 -9.07 -24.30
N ILE A 223 -12.75 -8.08 -23.44
CA ILE A 223 -13.91 -7.87 -22.55
C ILE A 223 -15.15 -7.44 -23.33
N SER A 224 -16.31 -7.98 -22.94
CA SER A 224 -17.59 -7.66 -23.55
C SER A 224 -17.96 -6.17 -23.41
N MET A 225 -18.73 -5.63 -24.34
CA MET A 225 -19.20 -4.23 -24.28
C MET A 225 -20.01 -3.97 -23.00
N LYS A 226 -20.88 -4.90 -22.61
CA LYS A 226 -21.70 -4.78 -21.37
C LYS A 226 -20.81 -4.65 -20.12
N PHE A 227 -19.71 -5.40 -20.09
CA PHE A 227 -18.73 -5.30 -19.01
C PHE A 227 -18.08 -3.90 -18.93
N LYS A 228 -17.64 -3.39 -20.10
CA LYS A 228 -17.06 -2.03 -20.21
C LYS A 228 -18.05 -0.97 -19.74
N GLU A 229 -19.31 -1.06 -20.17
CA GLU A 229 -20.38 -0.15 -19.77
C GLU A 229 -20.62 -0.17 -18.26
N ASN A 230 -20.66 -1.35 -17.62
CA ASN A 230 -20.83 -1.45 -16.17
C ASN A 230 -19.66 -0.82 -15.41
N LEU A 231 -18.41 -1.05 -15.83
CA LEU A 231 -17.25 -0.38 -15.22
C LEU A 231 -17.31 1.15 -15.39
N CYS A 232 -17.71 1.65 -16.57
CA CYS A 232 -17.91 3.07 -16.77
C CYS A 232 -18.97 3.63 -15.84
N LYS A 233 -20.15 2.96 -15.73
CA LYS A 233 -21.21 3.36 -14.81
C LYS A 233 -20.76 3.38 -13.35
N ILE A 234 -19.95 2.39 -12.93
CA ILE A 234 -19.37 2.38 -11.57
C ILE A 234 -18.59 3.68 -11.32
N ILE A 235 -17.77 4.14 -12.28
CA ILE A 235 -17.00 5.40 -12.14
C ILE A 235 -17.94 6.62 -12.16
N GLN A 236 -18.89 6.65 -13.10
CA GLN A 236 -19.77 7.80 -13.35
C GLN A 236 -20.72 8.07 -12.18
N ASN A 237 -21.26 7.02 -11.56
CA ASN A 237 -22.31 7.09 -10.54
C ASN A 237 -21.80 7.45 -9.13
N GLN A 238 -20.50 7.70 -8.94
CA GLN A 238 -19.99 7.97 -7.61
C GLN A 238 -20.12 9.43 -7.19
N ASN A 239 -20.56 9.68 -5.96
CA ASN A 239 -20.75 11.03 -5.41
C ASN A 239 -19.45 11.69 -4.91
N LYS A 240 -18.48 10.90 -4.45
CA LYS A 240 -17.24 11.39 -3.81
C LYS A 240 -16.03 10.55 -4.20
N PHE A 241 -15.84 10.36 -5.48
CA PHE A 241 -14.78 9.52 -6.02
C PHE A 241 -13.43 10.23 -5.98
N ASN A 242 -12.53 9.76 -5.11
CA ASN A 242 -11.27 10.45 -4.82
C ASN A 242 -10.05 9.80 -5.46
N ALA A 243 -10.05 8.48 -5.63
CA ALA A 243 -8.86 7.75 -6.04
C ALA A 243 -9.15 6.64 -7.04
N LEU A 244 -8.35 6.59 -8.10
CA LEU A 244 -8.40 5.57 -9.14
C LEU A 244 -7.02 4.95 -9.34
N LYS A 245 -6.96 3.61 -9.33
CA LYS A 245 -5.78 2.85 -9.71
C LYS A 245 -6.13 1.89 -10.83
N ILE A 246 -5.32 1.90 -11.87
CA ILE A 246 -5.50 1.07 -13.06
C ILE A 246 -4.20 0.35 -13.35
N SER A 247 -4.29 -0.98 -13.50
CA SER A 247 -3.11 -1.80 -13.77
C SER A 247 -3.38 -2.76 -14.92
N ARG A 248 -2.54 -2.72 -15.98
CA ARG A 248 -2.61 -3.64 -17.12
C ARG A 248 -4.01 -3.72 -17.76
N CYS A 249 -4.55 -2.59 -18.17
CA CYS A 249 -5.92 -2.44 -18.69
C CYS A 249 -5.97 -1.58 -19.96
N GLU A 250 -5.08 -1.79 -20.92
CA GLU A 250 -4.92 -0.92 -22.09
C GLU A 250 -6.17 -0.85 -22.97
N SER A 251 -6.81 -2.00 -23.24
CA SER A 251 -7.97 -2.11 -24.13
C SER A 251 -9.21 -1.33 -23.69
N PHE A 252 -9.22 -0.90 -22.43
CA PHE A 252 -10.36 -0.21 -21.82
C PHE A 252 -10.05 1.23 -21.38
N LEU A 253 -8.81 1.67 -21.47
CA LEU A 253 -8.35 2.93 -20.89
C LEU A 253 -9.05 4.16 -21.48
N ASN A 254 -9.37 4.14 -22.79
CA ASN A 254 -10.11 5.22 -23.43
C ASN A 254 -11.52 5.41 -22.83
N ASN A 255 -12.23 4.32 -22.57
CA ASN A 255 -13.55 4.36 -21.93
C ASN A 255 -13.47 4.88 -20.49
N ILE A 256 -12.40 4.51 -19.76
CA ILE A 256 -12.15 5.05 -18.43
C ILE A 256 -11.95 6.56 -18.51
N PHE A 257 -11.11 7.07 -19.42
CA PHE A 257 -10.86 8.50 -19.55
C PHE A 257 -12.13 9.29 -19.87
N LEU A 258 -13.02 8.75 -20.73
CA LEU A 258 -14.33 9.35 -20.98
C LEU A 258 -15.18 9.39 -19.70
N SER A 259 -15.12 8.36 -18.89
CA SER A 259 -15.88 8.29 -17.63
C SER A 259 -15.33 9.23 -16.54
N LEU A 260 -14.04 9.57 -16.58
CA LEU A 260 -13.42 10.49 -15.62
C LEU A 260 -13.96 11.93 -15.73
N GLU A 261 -14.55 12.32 -16.85
CA GLU A 261 -15.18 13.64 -16.99
C GLU A 261 -16.28 13.87 -15.95
N PHE A 262 -17.01 12.82 -15.57
CA PHE A 262 -18.02 12.88 -14.51
C PHE A 262 -17.40 13.11 -13.13
N GLN A 263 -16.11 12.81 -12.96
CA GLN A 263 -15.38 12.90 -11.71
C GLN A 263 -14.32 14.03 -11.68
N LYS A 264 -14.38 14.96 -12.65
CA LYS A 264 -13.38 16.03 -12.81
C LYS A 264 -13.19 16.94 -11.59
N HIS A 265 -14.22 17.05 -10.74
CA HIS A 265 -14.18 17.88 -9.52
C HIS A 265 -13.90 17.08 -8.24
N SER A 266 -13.99 15.76 -8.26
CA SER A 266 -13.84 14.93 -7.07
C SER A 266 -12.51 14.15 -7.03
N LEU A 267 -11.96 13.80 -8.20
CA LEU A 267 -10.80 12.93 -8.33
C LEU A 267 -9.51 13.66 -7.92
N VAL A 268 -8.80 13.11 -6.94
CA VAL A 268 -7.60 13.68 -6.33
C VAL A 268 -6.35 12.86 -6.65
N TYR A 269 -6.50 11.55 -6.81
CA TYR A 269 -5.41 10.61 -7.00
C TYR A 269 -5.66 9.70 -8.19
N ILE A 270 -4.65 9.56 -9.05
CA ILE A 270 -4.63 8.55 -10.13
C ILE A 270 -3.27 7.84 -10.13
N GLU A 271 -3.32 6.51 -10.25
CA GLU A 271 -2.16 5.65 -10.44
C GLU A 271 -2.36 4.73 -11.64
N PHE A 272 -1.41 4.73 -12.55
CA PHE A 272 -1.32 3.82 -13.68
C PHE A 272 -0.14 2.88 -13.47
N VAL A 273 -0.36 1.56 -13.61
CA VAL A 273 0.67 0.55 -13.45
C VAL A 273 0.72 -0.40 -14.64
N GLY A 274 1.86 -0.47 -15.32
CA GLY A 274 2.06 -1.36 -16.46
C GLY A 274 1.09 -1.09 -17.61
N ILE A 275 0.82 0.18 -17.93
CA ILE A 275 -0.10 0.62 -18.98
C ILE A 275 0.69 1.10 -20.19
N ASN A 276 0.35 0.59 -21.38
CA ASN A 276 0.75 1.17 -22.66
C ASN A 276 -0.32 2.14 -23.13
N PHE A 277 0.05 3.44 -23.24
CA PHE A 277 -0.92 4.48 -23.56
C PHE A 277 -1.23 4.57 -25.06
N GLY A 278 -0.29 4.21 -25.93
CA GLY A 278 -0.48 4.21 -27.38
C GLY A 278 -1.14 5.51 -27.88
N ASN A 279 -2.22 5.37 -28.63
CA ASN A 279 -2.97 6.50 -29.19
C ASN A 279 -4.12 7.02 -28.30
N ILE A 280 -4.08 6.75 -26.99
CA ILE A 280 -5.16 7.16 -26.09
C ILE A 280 -5.16 8.68 -25.90
N PRO A 281 -6.27 9.38 -26.17
CA PRO A 281 -6.29 10.83 -26.11
C PRO A 281 -6.30 11.35 -24.67
N PHE A 282 -5.36 12.25 -24.32
CA PHE A 282 -5.28 12.86 -22.99
C PHE A 282 -6.28 14.01 -22.78
N LYS A 283 -7.12 14.34 -23.78
CA LYS A 283 -8.05 15.47 -23.71
C LYS A 283 -8.92 15.47 -22.45
N ASN A 284 -9.49 14.34 -22.08
CA ASN A 284 -10.36 14.25 -20.89
C ASN A 284 -9.54 14.19 -19.58
N PHE A 285 -8.29 13.74 -19.68
CA PHE A 285 -7.40 13.69 -18.53
C PHE A 285 -6.96 15.07 -18.06
N ILE A 286 -6.68 15.99 -18.99
CA ILE A 286 -6.22 17.36 -18.66
C ILE A 286 -7.29 18.22 -17.98
N THR A 287 -8.56 17.82 -17.98
CA THR A 287 -9.69 18.54 -17.38
C THR A 287 -9.99 18.18 -15.92
N LEU A 288 -9.15 17.37 -15.27
CA LEU A 288 -9.34 16.93 -13.89
C LEU A 288 -8.91 18.01 -12.88
N TYR A 289 -9.80 18.94 -12.54
CA TYR A 289 -9.46 20.15 -11.75
C TYR A 289 -8.81 19.90 -10.38
N ASN A 290 -9.18 18.82 -9.70
CA ASN A 290 -8.74 18.55 -8.33
C ASN A 290 -7.62 17.51 -8.23
N LEU A 291 -7.07 17.06 -9.34
CA LEU A 291 -5.99 16.08 -9.35
C LEU A 291 -4.74 16.65 -8.67
N LYS A 292 -4.25 15.99 -7.62
CA LYS A 292 -3.08 16.40 -6.83
C LYS A 292 -1.96 15.37 -6.87
N TYR A 293 -2.30 14.11 -7.08
CA TYR A 293 -1.37 12.99 -7.03
C TYR A 293 -1.50 12.17 -8.30
N LEU A 294 -0.41 12.03 -9.03
CA LEU A 294 -0.35 11.31 -10.29
C LEU A 294 0.85 10.39 -10.30
N SER A 295 0.60 9.11 -10.59
CA SER A 295 1.63 8.09 -10.59
C SER A 295 1.59 7.28 -11.88
N PHE A 296 2.74 7.13 -12.52
CA PHE A 296 2.98 6.27 -13.66
C PHE A 296 4.08 5.27 -13.30
N ILE A 297 3.74 3.99 -13.21
CA ILE A 297 4.64 2.93 -12.78
C ILE A 297 4.74 1.89 -13.90
N TYR A 298 5.92 1.68 -14.46
CA TYR A 298 6.18 0.72 -15.56
C TYR A 298 5.25 0.93 -16.76
N CYS A 299 4.89 2.20 -17.03
CA CYS A 299 4.05 2.57 -18.15
C CYS A 299 4.89 2.86 -19.40
N GLY A 300 4.27 2.77 -20.59
CA GLY A 300 4.96 2.98 -21.87
C GLY A 300 4.11 3.65 -22.92
N GLU A 301 4.70 3.87 -24.09
CA GLU A 301 4.05 4.35 -25.31
C GLU A 301 3.32 5.70 -25.18
N ILE A 302 3.74 6.58 -24.25
CA ILE A 302 3.26 7.96 -24.26
C ILE A 302 4.00 8.73 -25.35
N SER A 303 3.25 9.36 -26.23
CA SER A 303 3.80 10.20 -27.31
C SER A 303 4.16 11.60 -26.84
N SER A 304 5.03 12.27 -27.59
CA SER A 304 5.34 13.69 -27.34
C SER A 304 4.10 14.58 -27.49
N GLU A 305 3.17 14.22 -28.38
CA GLU A 305 1.91 14.94 -28.57
C GLU A 305 1.01 14.86 -27.34
N GLN A 306 0.88 13.65 -26.73
CA GLN A 306 0.15 13.48 -25.48
C GLN A 306 0.79 14.29 -24.35
N CYS A 307 2.13 14.32 -24.25
CA CYS A 307 2.83 15.17 -23.28
C CYS A 307 2.56 16.66 -23.52
N ASN A 308 2.52 17.13 -24.77
CA ASN A 308 2.26 18.53 -25.09
C ASN A 308 0.86 18.97 -24.62
N LEU A 309 -0.14 18.07 -24.63
CA LEU A 309 -1.45 18.35 -24.07
C LEU A 309 -1.42 18.66 -22.57
N LEU A 310 -0.45 18.12 -21.82
CA LEU A 310 -0.31 18.40 -20.38
C LEU A 310 -0.01 19.88 -20.09
N ASN A 311 0.48 20.66 -21.07
CA ASN A 311 0.62 22.10 -20.94
C ASN A 311 -0.72 22.83 -20.70
N PHE A 312 -1.83 22.21 -21.13
CA PHE A 312 -3.19 22.73 -20.95
C PHE A 312 -3.90 22.12 -19.74
N ALA A 313 -3.18 21.34 -18.92
CA ALA A 313 -3.78 20.71 -17.75
C ALA A 313 -4.30 21.76 -16.75
N THR A 314 -5.52 21.56 -16.29
CA THR A 314 -6.19 22.48 -15.35
C THR A 314 -5.85 22.19 -13.90
N PHE A 315 -5.31 21.02 -13.61
CA PHE A 315 -4.93 20.59 -12.27
C PHE A 315 -3.55 21.12 -11.83
N LYS A 316 -3.36 21.20 -10.52
CA LYS A 316 -2.09 21.59 -9.89
C LYS A 316 -1.56 20.43 -9.07
N LEU A 317 -0.69 19.63 -9.68
CA LEU A 317 -0.11 18.48 -9.00
C LEU A 317 0.74 18.88 -7.80
N LYS A 318 0.57 18.15 -6.70
CA LYS A 318 1.47 18.20 -5.53
C LYS A 318 2.54 17.12 -5.60
N GLU A 319 2.20 15.97 -6.16
CA GLU A 319 3.10 14.83 -6.25
C GLU A 319 3.02 14.15 -7.62
N LEU A 320 4.19 13.86 -8.19
CA LEU A 320 4.35 13.12 -9.43
C LEU A 320 5.30 11.95 -9.21
N THR A 321 4.87 10.75 -9.59
CA THR A 321 5.70 9.54 -9.57
C THR A 321 5.91 9.04 -11.00
N LEU A 322 7.16 8.89 -11.40
CA LEU A 322 7.58 8.40 -12.71
C LEU A 322 8.59 7.26 -12.54
N LEU A 323 8.13 6.00 -12.67
CA LEU A 323 9.01 4.83 -12.55
C LEU A 323 9.22 4.17 -13.92
N THR A 324 10.50 3.93 -14.27
CA THR A 324 10.95 3.25 -15.50
C THR A 324 10.56 3.95 -16.81
N TRP A 325 10.79 5.26 -16.87
CA TRP A 325 10.47 6.08 -18.04
C TRP A 325 11.68 6.36 -18.93
N SER A 326 11.41 6.58 -20.22
CA SER A 326 12.39 7.21 -21.10
C SER A 326 12.62 8.67 -20.66
N ASN A 327 13.87 9.11 -20.70
CA ASN A 327 14.23 10.45 -20.23
C ASN A 327 13.43 11.56 -20.96
N ASN A 328 13.19 11.43 -22.25
CA ASN A 328 12.49 12.46 -23.05
C ASN A 328 11.04 12.69 -22.58
N ILE A 329 10.31 11.63 -22.29
CA ILE A 329 8.94 11.72 -21.77
C ILE A 329 8.92 12.31 -20.36
N ALA A 330 9.85 11.85 -19.51
CA ALA A 330 9.99 12.38 -18.16
C ALA A 330 10.30 13.89 -18.16
N LEU A 331 11.22 14.34 -19.02
CA LEU A 331 11.55 15.76 -19.20
C LEU A 331 10.32 16.59 -19.60
N SER A 332 9.53 16.08 -20.55
CA SER A 332 8.29 16.75 -20.97
C SER A 332 7.27 16.84 -19.83
N MET A 333 7.08 15.77 -19.07
CA MET A 333 6.18 15.77 -17.90
C MET A 333 6.66 16.73 -16.81
N ILE A 334 7.96 16.73 -16.49
CA ILE A 334 8.56 17.67 -15.52
C ILE A 334 8.35 19.11 -16.00
N LYS A 335 8.58 19.40 -17.28
CA LYS A 335 8.39 20.72 -17.85
C LYS A 335 6.96 21.25 -17.69
N TYR A 336 5.98 20.44 -18.03
CA TYR A 336 4.58 20.89 -18.07
C TYR A 336 3.88 20.81 -16.70
N LEU A 337 4.25 19.83 -15.86
CA LEU A 337 3.59 19.58 -14.58
C LEU A 337 4.40 20.09 -13.36
N GLY A 338 5.67 20.45 -13.56
CA GLY A 338 6.62 20.72 -12.47
C GLY A 338 6.27 21.92 -11.60
N LYS A 339 5.64 22.96 -12.15
CA LYS A 339 5.43 24.27 -11.50
C LYS A 339 4.79 24.20 -10.11
N SER A 340 3.88 23.27 -9.87
CA SER A 340 3.16 23.12 -8.61
C SER A 340 3.65 21.96 -7.74
N LEU A 341 4.62 21.15 -8.23
CA LEU A 341 5.09 19.97 -7.53
C LEU A 341 5.78 20.32 -6.22
N GLN A 342 5.38 19.60 -5.19
CA GLN A 342 6.02 19.59 -3.86
C GLN A 342 6.85 18.32 -3.67
N LYS A 343 6.44 17.21 -4.33
CA LYS A 343 7.15 15.92 -4.27
C LYS A 343 7.29 15.34 -5.67
N LEU A 344 8.50 14.86 -5.97
CA LEU A 344 8.80 14.13 -7.21
C LEU A 344 9.49 12.83 -6.87
N TYR A 345 8.94 11.72 -7.33
CA TYR A 345 9.62 10.44 -7.34
C TYR A 345 9.97 10.07 -8.78
N PHE A 346 11.26 9.99 -9.06
CA PHE A 346 11.78 9.65 -10.36
C PHE A 346 12.70 8.42 -10.30
N ASP A 347 12.38 7.43 -11.12
CA ASP A 347 13.15 6.22 -11.31
C ASP A 347 13.26 5.96 -12.82
N GLY A 348 14.22 6.60 -13.45
CA GLY A 348 14.54 6.39 -14.87
C GLY A 348 15.64 5.35 -15.06
N ILE A 349 15.88 4.99 -16.33
CA ILE A 349 16.97 4.08 -16.72
C ILE A 349 18.33 4.65 -16.30
N SER A 350 18.49 5.96 -16.40
CA SER A 350 19.65 6.70 -15.91
C SER A 350 19.25 8.14 -15.57
N ILE A 351 19.69 8.64 -14.42
CA ILE A 351 19.55 10.06 -14.09
C ILE A 351 20.65 10.82 -14.86
N THR A 352 20.23 11.81 -15.64
CA THR A 352 21.14 12.67 -16.42
C THR A 352 21.21 14.08 -15.85
N ILE A 353 22.25 14.82 -16.21
CA ILE A 353 22.40 16.25 -15.88
C ILE A 353 21.14 17.00 -16.32
N THR A 354 20.66 16.76 -17.54
CA THR A 354 19.47 17.42 -18.10
C THR A 354 18.23 17.23 -17.23
N ILE A 355 18.04 16.04 -16.63
CA ILE A 355 16.91 15.81 -15.71
C ILE A 355 17.01 16.72 -14.48
N ILE A 356 18.20 16.83 -13.87
CA ILE A 356 18.38 17.71 -12.70
C ILE A 356 18.19 19.17 -13.07
N GLU A 357 18.69 19.60 -14.23
CA GLU A 357 18.47 20.96 -14.75
C GLU A 357 16.98 21.24 -14.98
N TYR A 358 16.23 20.31 -15.55
CA TYR A 358 14.78 20.46 -15.71
C TYR A 358 14.06 20.53 -14.36
N ILE A 359 14.43 19.65 -13.41
CA ILE A 359 13.87 19.70 -12.05
C ILE A 359 14.15 21.06 -11.41
N SER A 360 15.37 21.56 -11.47
CA SER A 360 15.75 22.85 -10.89
C SER A 360 15.06 24.05 -11.55
N THR A 361 14.78 23.95 -12.86
CA THR A 361 14.16 25.01 -13.66
C THR A 361 12.65 25.05 -13.52
N TYR A 362 12.00 23.89 -13.58
CA TYR A 362 10.53 23.79 -13.67
C TYR A 362 9.85 23.44 -12.34
N CYS A 363 10.57 22.83 -11.39
CA CYS A 363 9.97 22.40 -10.10
C CYS A 363 10.34 23.34 -8.95
N LEU A 364 10.02 24.63 -9.06
CA LEU A 364 10.42 25.68 -8.14
C LEU A 364 9.84 25.53 -6.72
N ASN A 365 8.75 24.76 -6.55
CA ASN A 365 8.09 24.50 -5.28
C ASN A 365 8.43 23.11 -4.71
N LEU A 366 9.42 22.43 -5.29
CA LEU A 366 9.78 21.08 -4.89
C LEU A 366 10.39 21.09 -3.49
N ASN A 367 9.83 20.29 -2.60
CA ASN A 367 10.32 20.12 -1.23
C ASN A 367 10.98 18.75 -1.03
N SER A 368 10.48 17.71 -1.70
CA SER A 368 10.98 16.34 -1.56
C SER A 368 11.29 15.74 -2.93
N LEU A 369 12.47 15.19 -3.06
CA LEU A 369 12.94 14.50 -4.26
C LEU A 369 13.35 13.07 -3.93
N LYS A 370 12.74 12.08 -4.58
CA LYS A 370 13.11 10.67 -4.47
C LYS A 370 13.68 10.19 -5.80
N LEU A 371 14.91 9.70 -5.76
CA LEU A 371 15.67 9.26 -6.93
C LEU A 371 16.15 7.83 -6.75
N ARG A 372 16.04 7.00 -7.80
CA ARG A 372 16.77 5.75 -7.88
C ARG A 372 18.09 6.00 -8.62
N ILE A 373 19.18 5.65 -7.98
CA ILE A 373 20.53 5.86 -8.48
C ILE A 373 21.01 4.65 -9.28
N GLY A 374 21.31 4.88 -10.55
CA GLY A 374 21.94 3.94 -11.46
C GLY A 374 23.44 4.21 -11.67
N SER A 375 24.00 3.64 -12.74
CA SER A 375 25.40 3.90 -13.15
C SER A 375 25.60 5.37 -13.58
N GLY A 376 26.78 5.91 -13.34
CA GLY A 376 27.17 7.25 -13.83
C GLY A 376 26.65 8.45 -13.04
N ILE A 377 26.00 8.25 -11.91
CA ILE A 377 25.41 9.33 -11.10
C ILE A 377 26.44 10.38 -10.59
N ASN A 378 27.72 10.01 -10.47
CA ASN A 378 28.76 10.93 -9.99
C ASN A 378 28.87 12.22 -10.80
N TYR A 379 28.57 12.15 -12.11
CA TYR A 379 28.59 13.33 -12.98
C TYR A 379 27.41 14.27 -12.73
N VAL A 380 26.39 13.80 -12.05
CA VAL A 380 25.15 14.52 -11.82
C VAL A 380 25.15 15.26 -10.48
N PHE A 381 25.89 14.75 -9.48
CA PHE A 381 25.94 15.34 -8.14
C PHE A 381 26.31 16.81 -8.11
N PRO A 382 27.30 17.33 -8.90
CA PRO A 382 27.61 18.74 -8.92
C PRO A 382 26.45 19.67 -9.29
N TYR A 383 25.44 19.15 -9.97
CA TYR A 383 24.24 19.89 -10.39
C TYR A 383 23.15 19.90 -9.30
N PHE A 384 23.27 19.07 -8.26
CA PHE A 384 22.33 19.08 -7.13
C PHE A 384 22.31 20.42 -6.41
N LYS A 385 23.42 21.17 -6.41
CA LYS A 385 23.47 22.52 -5.84
C LYS A 385 22.41 23.50 -6.37
N ASN A 386 21.83 23.18 -7.54
CA ASN A 386 20.77 23.98 -8.15
C ASN A 386 19.36 23.60 -7.66
N LEU A 387 19.25 22.51 -6.88
CA LEU A 387 17.96 22.03 -6.36
C LEU A 387 17.56 22.82 -5.11
N ARG A 388 16.25 23.06 -4.96
CA ARG A 388 15.66 23.73 -3.78
C ARG A 388 14.81 22.74 -3.01
N ILE A 389 15.45 21.73 -2.41
CA ILE A 389 14.78 20.65 -1.71
C ILE A 389 15.21 20.59 -0.24
N ASN A 390 14.28 20.19 0.64
CA ASN A 390 14.56 19.94 2.05
C ASN A 390 14.72 18.44 2.34
N ASN A 391 14.06 17.60 1.55
CA ASN A 391 14.07 16.15 1.74
C ASN A 391 14.60 15.45 0.49
N LEU A 392 15.65 14.64 0.66
CA LEU A 392 16.26 13.84 -0.40
C LEU A 392 16.19 12.36 -0.05
N ILE A 393 15.57 11.56 -0.92
CA ILE A 393 15.47 10.11 -0.76
C ILE A 393 16.22 9.44 -1.92
N LEU A 394 17.18 8.60 -1.59
CA LEU A 394 18.00 7.90 -2.56
C LEU A 394 17.84 6.39 -2.44
N ILE A 395 17.59 5.73 -3.57
CA ILE A 395 17.56 4.28 -3.71
C ILE A 395 18.79 3.89 -4.52
N ILE A 396 19.73 3.17 -3.91
CA ILE A 396 21.01 2.82 -4.52
C ILE A 396 21.12 1.30 -4.62
N HIS A 397 21.32 0.77 -5.81
CA HIS A 397 21.61 -0.63 -6.01
C HIS A 397 23.10 -0.92 -5.80
N ASN A 398 23.44 -1.99 -5.08
CA ASN A 398 24.81 -2.36 -4.74
C ASN A 398 25.75 -2.49 -5.94
N GLN A 399 25.23 -2.94 -7.09
CA GLN A 399 26.03 -3.08 -8.31
C GLN A 399 26.61 -1.75 -8.83
N TYR A 400 26.02 -0.62 -8.41
CA TYR A 400 26.46 0.73 -8.77
C TYR A 400 27.23 1.43 -7.65
N PHE A 401 27.35 0.77 -6.50
CA PHE A 401 28.03 1.32 -5.35
C PHE A 401 29.54 1.22 -5.55
N LYS A 402 30.18 2.36 -5.74
CA LYS A 402 31.65 2.51 -5.73
C LYS A 402 32.06 3.21 -4.44
N ASN A 403 33.20 2.82 -3.89
CA ASN A 403 33.84 3.57 -2.81
C ASN A 403 33.90 5.04 -3.23
N ASN A 404 33.59 5.96 -2.36
CA ASN A 404 33.49 7.42 -2.57
C ASN A 404 32.21 7.94 -3.26
N LEU A 405 31.25 7.11 -3.68
CA LEU A 405 29.99 7.61 -4.26
C LEU A 405 29.24 8.52 -3.28
N LEU A 406 29.11 8.08 -2.04
CA LEU A 406 28.39 8.82 -1.01
C LEU A 406 29.18 10.00 -0.49
N ALA A 407 30.51 9.90 -0.35
CA ALA A 407 31.35 11.04 -0.01
C ALA A 407 31.17 12.19 -1.03
N ASN A 408 31.28 11.87 -2.31
CA ASN A 408 31.04 12.83 -3.39
C ASN A 408 29.60 13.41 -3.38
N LEU A 409 28.60 12.61 -3.06
CA LEU A 409 27.23 13.11 -2.88
C LEU A 409 27.18 14.14 -1.76
N PHE A 410 27.70 13.81 -0.56
CA PHE A 410 27.61 14.70 0.60
C PHE A 410 28.40 16.00 0.43
N GLU A 411 29.55 15.95 -0.23
CA GLU A 411 30.28 17.15 -0.63
C GLU A 411 29.45 18.09 -1.51
N ASN A 412 28.71 17.51 -2.47
CA ASN A 412 27.89 18.30 -3.40
C ASN A 412 26.52 18.70 -2.81
N LEU A 413 26.08 18.09 -1.71
CA LEU A 413 24.91 18.55 -0.98
C LEU A 413 25.22 19.76 -0.09
N ALA A 414 26.51 20.07 0.19
CA ALA A 414 26.95 21.15 1.05
C ALA A 414 26.30 22.52 0.75
N PRO A 415 26.10 22.95 -0.49
CA PRO A 415 25.45 24.22 -0.79
C PRO A 415 23.91 24.17 -0.76
N ILE A 416 23.31 23.01 -0.52
CA ILE A 416 21.85 22.83 -0.54
C ILE A 416 21.31 22.78 0.89
N ASN A 417 20.12 23.28 1.10
CA ASN A 417 19.47 23.31 2.41
C ASN A 417 18.70 22.01 2.73
N VAL A 418 19.31 20.84 2.40
CA VAL A 418 18.73 19.54 2.72
C VAL A 418 18.74 19.31 4.22
N LYS A 419 17.57 19.11 4.81
CA LYS A 419 17.40 18.82 6.24
C LYS A 419 17.19 17.35 6.54
N GLU A 420 16.62 16.63 5.59
CA GLU A 420 16.23 15.25 5.74
C GLU A 420 16.82 14.41 4.61
N ILE A 421 17.51 13.33 4.96
CA ILE A 421 18.04 12.38 3.99
C ILE A 421 17.61 10.96 4.33
N SER A 422 17.12 10.24 3.33
CA SER A 422 16.82 8.81 3.43
C SER A 422 17.61 8.06 2.39
N ILE A 423 18.39 7.04 2.80
CA ILE A 423 19.19 6.24 1.89
C ILE A 423 18.80 4.77 2.03
N TYR A 424 18.28 4.21 0.96
CA TYR A 424 18.03 2.78 0.83
C TYR A 424 19.21 2.16 0.07
N LEU A 425 19.99 1.33 0.79
CA LEU A 425 21.07 0.52 0.25
C LEU A 425 20.79 -0.95 0.61
N PHE A 426 21.03 -1.89 -0.31
CA PHE A 426 20.86 -3.32 0.01
C PHE A 426 21.86 -3.81 1.07
N TYR A 427 23.06 -3.20 1.07
CA TYR A 427 24.11 -3.53 2.02
C TYR A 427 24.84 -2.27 2.46
N PHE A 428 24.90 -2.02 3.77
CA PHE A 428 25.69 -0.98 4.41
C PHE A 428 26.83 -1.62 5.22
N SER A 429 28.06 -1.28 4.89
CA SER A 429 29.21 -1.56 5.74
C SER A 429 29.43 -0.44 6.77
N ASP A 430 30.17 -0.74 7.84
CA ASP A 430 30.51 0.26 8.86
C ASP A 430 31.40 1.36 8.28
N THR A 431 32.32 0.99 7.38
CA THR A 431 33.15 1.93 6.63
C THR A 431 32.30 2.87 5.78
N THR A 432 31.26 2.37 5.12
CA THR A 432 30.33 3.19 4.33
C THR A 432 29.58 4.19 5.21
N LEU A 433 29.07 3.74 6.36
CA LEU A 433 28.36 4.63 7.29
C LEU A 433 29.29 5.73 7.84
N LYS A 434 30.51 5.35 8.17
CA LYS A 434 31.54 6.29 8.64
C LYS A 434 31.86 7.34 7.60
N GLU A 435 32.13 6.93 6.35
CA GLU A 435 32.38 7.85 5.23
C GLU A 435 31.20 8.82 5.00
N ILE A 436 29.95 8.33 5.05
CA ILE A 436 28.75 9.17 4.92
C ILE A 436 28.75 10.25 5.99
N LEU A 437 28.88 9.87 7.26
CA LEU A 437 28.68 10.78 8.39
C LEU A 437 29.88 11.71 8.61
N GLU A 438 31.12 11.28 8.30
CA GLU A 438 32.34 12.11 8.37
C GLU A 438 32.33 13.22 7.31
N ASN A 439 31.84 12.92 6.09
CA ASN A 439 31.75 13.89 5.00
C ASN A 439 30.46 14.72 5.02
N CYS A 440 29.54 14.39 5.93
CA CYS A 440 28.33 15.17 6.10
C CYS A 440 28.58 16.39 6.95
N HIS A 441 28.93 17.50 6.30
CA HIS A 441 29.13 18.82 6.95
C HIS A 441 27.81 19.57 7.19
N HIS A 442 26.69 18.94 6.92
CA HIS A 442 25.35 19.52 7.06
C HIS A 442 24.73 19.23 8.42
N ARG A 443 23.97 20.21 8.89
CA ARG A 443 23.09 20.06 10.05
C ARG A 443 21.78 19.34 9.61
N LEU A 444 21.87 18.03 9.39
CA LEU A 444 20.69 17.23 9.11
C LEU A 444 19.81 17.15 10.36
N GLU A 445 18.51 17.33 10.16
CA GLU A 445 17.49 17.12 11.19
C GLU A 445 17.02 15.66 11.23
N MET A 446 17.05 14.96 10.08
CA MET A 446 16.73 13.55 9.98
C MET A 446 17.71 12.79 9.08
N ILE A 447 18.15 11.65 9.59
CA ILE A 447 18.90 10.64 8.82
C ILE A 447 18.11 9.34 8.91
N ASN A 448 17.74 8.77 7.76
CA ASN A 448 17.00 7.53 7.66
C ASN A 448 17.77 6.52 6.80
N LEU A 449 18.28 5.47 7.40
CA LEU A 449 19.16 4.51 6.77
C LEU A 449 18.63 3.08 6.90
N ASN A 450 18.69 2.31 5.82
CA ASN A 450 18.28 0.91 5.79
C ASN A 450 19.35 0.00 6.43
N ILE A 451 19.70 0.26 7.70
CA ILE A 451 20.74 -0.47 8.44
C ILE A 451 20.18 -1.19 9.67
N ASN A 452 20.81 -2.31 10.01
CA ASN A 452 20.65 -2.92 11.33
C ASN A 452 21.62 -2.24 12.29
N ILE A 453 21.14 -1.89 13.46
CA ILE A 453 21.95 -1.26 14.51
C ILE A 453 22.84 -2.31 15.17
N ASP A 454 24.12 -1.96 15.38
CA ASP A 454 25.10 -2.66 16.19
C ASP A 454 25.98 -1.64 16.93
N LEU A 455 26.92 -2.12 17.75
CA LEU A 455 27.77 -1.27 18.60
C LEU A 455 28.58 -0.25 17.80
N GLU A 456 29.22 -0.69 16.71
CA GLU A 456 30.09 0.14 15.90
C GLU A 456 29.29 1.25 15.21
N LYS A 457 28.14 0.92 14.62
CA LYS A 457 27.25 1.90 13.99
C LYS A 457 26.69 2.92 14.97
N LEU A 458 26.31 2.50 16.18
CA LEU A 458 25.84 3.40 17.22
C LEU A 458 26.94 4.39 17.64
N GLN A 459 28.19 3.93 17.74
CA GLN A 459 29.32 4.81 18.06
C GLN A 459 29.58 5.84 16.95
N ILE A 460 29.53 5.42 15.69
CA ILE A 460 29.69 6.31 14.53
C ILE A 460 28.59 7.39 14.53
N ILE A 461 27.34 7.00 14.78
CA ILE A 461 26.19 7.91 14.83
C ILE A 461 26.33 8.89 16.00
N LEU A 462 26.71 8.42 17.18
CA LEU A 462 26.91 9.28 18.36
C LEU A 462 28.01 10.34 18.09
N ASN A 463 29.13 9.94 17.52
CA ASN A 463 30.22 10.85 17.13
C ASN A 463 29.74 11.93 16.13
N TYR A 464 28.89 11.53 15.17
CA TYR A 464 28.29 12.49 14.23
C TYR A 464 27.39 13.51 14.96
N ILE A 465 26.53 13.06 15.88
CA ILE A 465 25.62 13.93 16.64
C ILE A 465 26.43 14.96 17.44
N GLU A 466 27.49 14.51 18.10
CA GLU A 466 28.37 15.40 18.90
C GLU A 466 29.09 16.42 18.03
N LYS A 467 29.64 16.00 16.89
CA LYS A 467 30.32 16.88 15.93
C LYS A 467 29.42 17.98 15.37
N ASN A 468 28.12 17.67 15.18
CA ASN A 468 27.15 18.57 14.55
C ASN A 468 26.22 19.29 15.54
N ASN A 469 26.66 19.49 16.78
CA ASN A 469 25.95 20.27 17.81
C ASN A 469 24.51 19.78 18.05
N ASN A 470 24.30 18.46 18.06
CA ASN A 470 22.99 17.81 18.30
C ASN A 470 21.89 18.28 17.33
N SER A 471 22.23 18.57 16.07
CA SER A 471 21.21 18.98 15.07
C SER A 471 20.25 17.87 14.68
N LEU A 472 20.65 16.61 14.83
CA LEU A 472 19.86 15.45 14.50
C LEU A 472 18.69 15.29 15.50
N LYS A 473 17.46 15.24 14.98
CA LYS A 473 16.24 15.05 15.76
C LYS A 473 15.65 13.64 15.58
N PHE A 474 15.83 13.08 14.36
CA PHE A 474 15.25 11.79 14.00
C PHE A 474 16.30 10.87 13.36
N LEU A 475 16.36 9.65 13.84
CA LEU A 475 17.18 8.58 13.29
C LEU A 475 16.30 7.40 12.89
N GLY A 476 16.16 7.16 11.60
CA GLY A 476 15.46 6.00 11.05
C GLY A 476 16.42 4.84 10.82
N THR A 477 16.06 3.65 11.31
CA THR A 477 16.82 2.40 11.13
C THR A 477 15.88 1.22 10.96
N LYS A 478 16.36 0.07 10.50
CA LYS A 478 15.54 -1.14 10.50
C LYS A 478 15.05 -1.45 11.91
N LYS A 479 13.82 -1.98 11.99
CA LYS A 479 13.26 -2.44 13.27
C LYS A 479 14.20 -3.45 13.93
N LEU A 480 14.43 -3.26 15.21
CA LEU A 480 15.25 -4.19 16.00
C LEU A 480 14.51 -5.53 16.13
N GLU A 481 15.06 -6.56 15.49
CA GLU A 481 14.54 -7.93 15.56
C GLU A 481 15.25 -8.78 16.65
N ARG A 482 16.27 -8.20 17.32
CA ARG A 482 17.07 -8.86 18.35
C ARG A 482 17.12 -8.06 19.66
N VAL A 483 17.43 -8.73 20.73
CA VAL A 483 17.74 -8.08 22.01
C VAL A 483 19.10 -7.39 21.89
N LEU A 484 19.16 -6.13 22.31
CA LEU A 484 20.39 -5.36 22.35
C LEU A 484 21.29 -5.83 23.49
N LYS A 485 22.62 -5.74 23.28
CA LYS A 485 23.60 -5.93 24.33
C LYS A 485 23.62 -4.71 25.26
N ASP A 486 24.11 -4.87 26.48
CA ASP A 486 24.17 -3.77 27.47
C ASP A 486 24.93 -2.53 26.97
N GLU A 487 26.02 -2.72 26.23
CA GLU A 487 26.80 -1.64 25.66
C GLU A 487 26.04 -0.91 24.54
N GLU A 488 25.33 -1.65 23.69
CA GLU A 488 24.47 -1.08 22.64
C GLU A 488 23.31 -0.29 23.24
N THR A 489 22.72 -0.79 24.33
CA THR A 489 21.64 -0.12 25.05
C THR A 489 22.14 1.20 25.66
N LYS A 490 23.32 1.21 26.27
CA LYS A 490 23.95 2.44 26.82
C LYS A 490 24.17 3.50 25.75
N LEU A 491 24.72 3.12 24.58
CA LEU A 491 24.93 4.08 23.47
C LEU A 491 23.59 4.59 22.92
N LEU A 492 22.61 3.73 22.82
CA LEU A 492 21.29 4.11 22.36
C LEU A 492 20.61 5.13 23.30
N ASP A 493 20.76 4.91 24.60
CA ASP A 493 20.23 5.83 25.60
C ASP A 493 21.00 7.17 25.61
N GLN A 494 22.31 7.18 25.33
CA GLN A 494 23.06 8.40 25.12
C GLN A 494 22.55 9.18 23.88
N ILE A 495 22.27 8.49 22.77
CA ILE A 495 21.70 9.09 21.56
C ILE A 495 20.33 9.71 21.89
N LYS A 496 19.46 8.98 22.59
CA LYS A 496 18.15 9.51 23.02
C LYS A 496 18.27 10.70 23.97
N ALA A 497 19.23 10.66 24.89
CA ALA A 497 19.50 11.76 25.84
C ALA A 497 19.93 13.05 25.12
N ARG A 498 20.47 12.96 23.89
CA ARG A 498 20.75 14.11 23.00
C ARG A 498 19.51 14.63 22.26
N GLY A 499 18.32 14.10 22.57
CA GLY A 499 17.04 14.51 21.96
C GLY A 499 16.70 13.81 20.65
N VAL A 500 17.41 12.74 20.28
CA VAL A 500 17.16 12.00 19.03
C VAL A 500 16.06 10.97 19.22
N THR A 501 15.01 11.04 18.40
CA THR A 501 13.94 10.05 18.34
C THR A 501 14.28 8.97 17.32
N LEU A 502 14.15 7.70 17.73
CA LEU A 502 14.33 6.57 16.82
C LEU A 502 13.03 6.28 16.07
N LEU A 503 13.16 6.05 14.77
CA LEU A 503 12.06 5.71 13.88
C LEU A 503 12.35 4.39 13.16
N ASP A 504 11.30 3.68 12.77
CA ASP A 504 11.47 2.56 11.86
C ASP A 504 11.75 3.07 10.44
N PHE A 505 12.78 2.52 9.80
CA PHE A 505 13.19 2.93 8.45
C PHE A 505 12.03 2.89 7.45
N TYR A 506 11.27 1.80 7.45
CA TYR A 506 10.22 1.60 6.47
C TYR A 506 9.03 2.53 6.71
N SER A 507 8.70 2.86 7.95
CA SER A 507 7.64 3.81 8.26
C SER A 507 7.95 5.21 7.72
N VAL A 508 9.20 5.66 7.83
CA VAL A 508 9.67 6.93 7.24
C VAL A 508 9.74 6.84 5.72
N TYR A 509 10.35 5.78 5.20
CA TYR A 509 10.55 5.57 3.77
C TYR A 509 9.23 5.47 2.99
N HIS A 510 8.21 4.79 3.56
CA HIS A 510 6.87 4.67 2.97
C HIS A 510 5.98 5.86 3.30
N GLY A 511 6.14 6.51 4.43
CA GLY A 511 5.44 7.74 4.80
C GLY A 511 5.72 8.90 3.84
N CYS A 512 6.87 8.86 3.15
CA CYS A 512 7.19 9.78 2.05
C CYS A 512 6.48 9.43 0.73
N SER A 513 5.80 8.29 0.65
CA SER A 513 4.90 7.89 -0.44
C SER A 513 3.50 7.67 0.13
N PRO A 514 2.65 8.70 0.21
CA PRO A 514 1.44 8.69 1.06
C PRO A 514 0.37 7.66 0.72
N LEU A 515 0.51 6.86 -0.36
CA LEU A 515 -0.60 6.04 -0.81
C LEU A 515 -0.24 4.64 -1.35
N ILE A 516 1.04 4.28 -1.43
CA ILE A 516 1.42 3.03 -2.12
C ILE A 516 1.29 1.78 -1.24
N TYR A 517 1.40 1.87 0.11
CA TYR A 517 1.42 0.67 0.95
C TYR A 517 0.51 0.63 2.18
N ASN A 518 0.03 1.76 2.72
CA ASN A 518 -0.74 1.77 3.97
C ASN A 518 -2.23 2.08 3.83
N SER A 519 -2.77 2.05 2.62
CA SER A 519 -4.17 2.39 2.41
C SER A 519 -4.85 1.55 1.31
N PHE A 520 -4.25 0.46 0.91
CA PHE A 520 -4.89 -0.55 0.08
C PHE A 520 -5.19 -1.80 0.89
#